data_4f4f30dbd3c49e5fd36faa8cd38d04d8
#
_entry.id   4f4f30dbd3c49e5fd36faa8cd38d04d8
#
_cell.length_a   1.000
_cell.length_b   1.000
_cell.length_c   1.000
_cell.angle_alpha   90.00
_cell.angle_beta   90.00
_cell.angle_gamma   90.00
#
_symmetry.space_group_name_H-M   'P 1'
#
loop_
_entity.id
_entity.type
_entity.pdbx_description
1 polymer ?
#
loop_
_entity_poly.entity_id
_entity_poly.type
_entity_poly.pdbx_seq_one_letter_code
_entity_poly.pdbx_strand_id
1 'polypeptide(L)'
;MMKHELEDQLKAFEKKGIDRRHFFKLMAMAGLLTAASTQKAKAFSSKAKGKIVIIGGGAAGISMAARLKSWLDKPDITLIDPSDRQFYQPGFTLIASGVYQPDDVWRKQEDCIPNDIKWIKDSVADVDPVWNQVTTKNNGKIAYD
;
A
#
# COMPACT_ATOMS: atom_id res chain seq x y z
N MET A 1 -21.26 -18.14 19.57
CA MET A 1 -22.07 -17.30 20.47
C MET A 1 -22.43 -15.96 19.86
N MET A 2 -21.49 -15.14 19.40
CA MET A 2 -21.75 -13.80 18.82
C MET A 2 -22.63 -13.75 17.55
N LYS A 3 -22.62 -14.77 16.69
CA LYS A 3 -23.36 -14.78 15.42
C LYS A 3 -24.88 -14.99 15.62
N HIS A 4 -25.26 -15.79 16.60
CA HIS A 4 -26.66 -16.07 16.93
C HIS A 4 -27.34 -14.85 17.60
N GLU A 5 -26.60 -14.15 18.43
CA GLU A 5 -27.08 -12.94 19.13
C GLU A 5 -27.32 -11.76 18.15
N LEU A 6 -26.50 -11.66 17.11
CA LEU A 6 -26.67 -10.66 16.04
C LEU A 6 -27.91 -10.96 15.17
N GLU A 7 -28.16 -12.22 14.86
CA GLU A 7 -29.35 -12.64 14.09
C GLU A 7 -30.64 -12.40 14.86
N ASP A 8 -30.64 -12.63 16.16
CA ASP A 8 -31.83 -12.37 17.02
C ASP A 8 -32.09 -10.87 17.18
N GLN A 9 -31.05 -10.05 17.24
CA GLN A 9 -31.20 -8.59 17.24
C GLN A 9 -31.73 -8.07 15.90
N LEU A 10 -31.25 -8.60 14.76
CA LEU A 10 -31.75 -8.23 13.44
C LEU A 10 -33.24 -8.57 13.27
N LYS A 11 -33.69 -9.76 13.72
CA LYS A 11 -35.10 -10.15 13.71
C LYS A 11 -35.98 -9.27 14.63
N ALA A 12 -35.42 -8.82 15.75
CA ALA A 12 -36.12 -7.90 16.65
C ALA A 12 -36.29 -6.50 16.01
N PHE A 13 -35.35 -6.05 15.19
CA PHE A 13 -35.47 -4.78 14.46
C PHE A 13 -36.47 -4.88 13.29
N GLU A 14 -36.47 -5.99 12.55
CA GLU A 14 -37.47 -6.25 11.50
C GLU A 14 -38.92 -6.23 12.06
N LYS A 15 -39.11 -6.80 13.23
CA LYS A 15 -40.44 -6.81 13.93
C LYS A 15 -40.90 -5.41 14.36
N LYS A 16 -39.98 -4.42 14.47
CA LYS A 16 -40.28 -3.02 14.79
C LYS A 16 -40.47 -2.14 13.55
N GLY A 17 -40.54 -2.71 12.35
CA GLY A 17 -40.76 -1.97 11.11
C GLY A 17 -39.58 -1.15 10.63
N ILE A 18 -38.38 -1.46 11.12
CA ILE A 18 -37.14 -0.83 10.64
C ILE A 18 -36.67 -1.62 9.43
N ASP A 19 -36.92 -1.08 8.23
CA ASP A 19 -36.41 -1.67 6.99
C ASP A 19 -34.88 -1.54 6.86
N ARG A 20 -34.30 -2.28 5.91
CA ARG A 20 -32.84 -2.25 5.64
C ARG A 20 -32.31 -0.84 5.39
N ARG A 21 -33.07 0.04 4.74
CA ARG A 21 -32.68 1.43 4.47
C ARG A 21 -32.59 2.27 5.75
N HIS A 22 -33.53 2.09 6.67
CA HIS A 22 -33.51 2.76 7.99
C HIS A 22 -32.35 2.25 8.85
N PHE A 23 -32.06 0.94 8.81
CA PHE A 23 -30.90 0.39 9.50
C PHE A 23 -29.57 0.98 8.98
N PHE A 24 -29.37 1.05 7.65
CA PHE A 24 -28.17 1.68 7.09
C PHE A 24 -28.07 3.17 7.39
N LYS A 25 -29.18 3.91 7.42
CA LYS A 25 -29.19 5.33 7.84
C LYS A 25 -28.79 5.49 9.31
N LEU A 26 -29.29 4.64 10.20
CA LEU A 26 -28.94 4.64 11.62
C LEU A 26 -27.47 4.27 11.83
N MET A 27 -26.95 3.27 11.10
CA MET A 27 -25.54 2.90 11.14
C MET A 27 -24.63 4.01 10.60
N ALA A 28 -25.04 4.70 9.53
CA ALA A 28 -24.30 5.85 9.01
C ALA A 28 -24.28 7.02 10.00
N MET A 29 -25.39 7.29 10.67
CA MET A 29 -25.44 8.32 11.73
C MET A 29 -24.62 7.93 12.96
N ALA A 30 -24.67 6.67 13.40
CA ALA A 30 -23.83 6.15 14.48
C ALA A 30 -22.34 6.20 14.09
N GLY A 31 -22.01 5.86 12.83
CA GLY A 31 -20.67 5.98 12.27
C GLY A 31 -20.15 7.42 12.24
N LEU A 32 -21.00 8.40 11.96
CA LEU A 32 -20.64 9.83 12.01
C LEU A 32 -20.38 10.29 13.45
N LEU A 33 -21.15 9.82 14.44
CA LEU A 33 -20.93 10.11 15.86
C LEU A 33 -19.62 9.49 16.38
N THR A 34 -19.28 8.27 15.95
CA THR A 34 -18.00 7.63 16.30
C THR A 34 -16.83 8.27 15.56
N ALA A 35 -17.02 8.75 14.32
CA ALA A 35 -16.00 9.47 13.58
C ALA A 35 -15.64 10.82 14.23
N ALA A 36 -16.61 11.48 14.86
CA ALA A 36 -16.36 12.72 15.63
C ALA A 36 -15.56 12.49 16.92
N SER A 37 -15.58 11.27 17.46
CA SER A 37 -14.82 10.85 18.65
C SER A 37 -13.55 10.08 18.32
N THR A 38 -13.24 9.83 17.05
CA THR A 38 -11.97 9.22 16.67
C THR A 38 -10.84 10.19 17.01
N GLN A 39 -10.23 9.99 18.18
CA GLN A 39 -8.86 10.42 18.39
C GLN A 39 -8.10 10.00 17.13
N LYS A 40 -7.49 10.97 16.44
CA LYS A 40 -6.60 10.69 15.30
C LYS A 40 -5.75 9.51 15.71
N ALA A 41 -5.96 8.36 15.09
CA ALA A 41 -5.08 7.22 15.30
C ALA A 41 -3.67 7.80 15.07
N LYS A 42 -2.87 7.87 16.12
CA LYS A 42 -1.49 8.34 15.98
C LYS A 42 -0.87 7.39 14.99
N ALA A 43 -0.64 7.89 13.77
CA ALA A 43 0.12 7.14 12.80
C ALA A 43 1.38 6.66 13.53
N PHE A 44 1.65 5.37 13.46
CA PHE A 44 2.85 4.80 14.08
C PHE A 44 4.03 5.53 13.43
N SER A 45 4.66 6.41 14.20
CA SER A 45 5.83 7.16 13.78
C SER A 45 7.01 6.71 14.62
N SER A 46 8.02 6.17 13.97
CA SER A 46 9.29 5.82 14.60
C SER A 46 10.32 6.90 14.32
N LYS A 47 11.10 7.28 15.33
CA LYS A 47 12.26 8.14 15.17
C LYS A 47 13.49 7.40 14.63
N ALA A 48 13.33 6.13 14.27
CA ALA A 48 14.40 5.35 13.66
C ALA A 48 14.86 6.03 12.37
N LYS A 49 16.16 6.14 12.24
CA LYS A 49 16.83 6.65 11.04
C LYS A 49 17.67 5.51 10.49
N GLY A 50 17.77 5.43 9.18
CA GLY A 50 18.58 4.41 8.51
C GLY A 50 18.52 4.58 7.01
N LYS A 51 19.53 4.06 6.35
CA LYS A 51 19.56 3.94 4.88
C LYS A 51 18.89 2.63 4.51
N ILE A 52 17.78 2.73 3.82
CA ILE A 52 16.97 1.58 3.43
C ILE A 52 17.08 1.40 1.93
N VAL A 53 17.46 0.20 1.50
CA VAL A 53 17.46 -0.17 0.09
C VAL A 53 16.32 -1.15 -0.17
N ILE A 54 15.46 -0.81 -1.13
CA ILE A 54 14.36 -1.65 -1.59
C ILE A 54 14.73 -2.16 -2.98
N ILE A 55 14.80 -3.47 -3.14
CA ILE A 55 15.10 -4.12 -4.41
C ILE A 55 13.79 -4.54 -5.06
N GLY A 56 13.51 -3.96 -6.22
CA GLY A 56 12.30 -4.19 -6.99
C GLY A 56 11.25 -3.09 -6.81
N GLY A 57 10.86 -2.46 -7.91
CA GLY A 57 9.86 -1.39 -8.00
C GLY A 57 8.47 -1.89 -8.39
N GLY A 58 8.16 -3.17 -8.19
CA GLY A 58 6.81 -3.69 -8.36
C GLY A 58 5.85 -3.19 -7.28
N ALA A 59 4.59 -3.64 -7.31
CA ALA A 59 3.55 -3.21 -6.37
C ALA A 59 3.97 -3.36 -4.90
N ALA A 60 4.69 -4.44 -4.56
CA ALA A 60 5.19 -4.68 -3.20
C ALA A 60 6.25 -3.66 -2.78
N GLY A 61 7.27 -3.41 -3.63
CA GLY A 61 8.36 -2.48 -3.32
C GLY A 61 7.88 -1.05 -3.20
N ILE A 62 7.03 -0.59 -4.11
CA ILE A 62 6.42 0.76 -4.06
C ILE A 62 5.54 0.90 -2.82
N SER A 63 4.72 -0.10 -2.49
CA SER A 63 3.88 -0.08 -1.29
C SER A 63 4.71 -0.06 -0.02
N MET A 64 5.82 -0.80 0.03
CA MET A 64 6.75 -0.79 1.16
C MET A 64 7.42 0.58 1.29
N ALA A 65 7.91 1.15 0.19
CA ALA A 65 8.50 2.49 0.18
C ALA A 65 7.53 3.55 0.70
N ALA A 66 6.27 3.52 0.24
CA ALA A 66 5.23 4.44 0.69
C ALA A 66 4.93 4.29 2.20
N ARG A 67 4.86 3.06 2.70
CA ARG A 67 4.63 2.78 4.12
C ARG A 67 5.79 3.24 4.99
N LEU A 68 7.00 2.89 4.64
CA LEU A 68 8.20 3.29 5.38
C LEU A 68 8.33 4.82 5.41
N LYS A 69 8.09 5.49 4.28
CA LYS A 69 8.03 6.96 4.24
C LYS A 69 7.00 7.55 5.21
N SER A 70 5.84 6.91 5.38
CA SER A 70 4.79 7.38 6.28
C SER A 70 5.05 7.08 7.75
N TRP A 71 5.85 6.06 8.06
CA TRP A 71 6.10 5.60 9.43
C TRP A 71 7.39 6.15 10.05
N LEU A 72 8.38 6.48 9.21
CA LEU A 72 9.69 6.93 9.66
C LEU A 72 9.82 8.45 9.54
N ASP A 73 10.60 9.05 10.44
CA ASP A 73 10.92 10.47 10.37
C ASP A 73 12.10 10.72 9.43
N LYS A 74 11.80 11.22 8.22
CA LYS A 74 12.78 11.52 7.16
C LYS A 74 13.68 10.34 6.80
N PRO A 75 13.12 9.19 6.38
CA PRO A 75 13.92 8.03 6.01
C PRO A 75 14.72 8.29 4.73
N ASP A 76 15.95 7.76 4.67
CA ASP A 76 16.76 7.70 3.46
C ASP A 76 16.45 6.38 2.72
N ILE A 77 15.48 6.43 1.80
CA ILE A 77 15.01 5.25 1.08
C ILE A 77 15.49 5.31 -0.36
N THR A 78 16.17 4.25 -0.79
CA THR A 78 16.57 4.02 -2.17
C THR A 78 15.81 2.83 -2.73
N LEU A 79 15.11 3.01 -3.85
CA LEU A 79 14.45 1.95 -4.61
C LEU A 79 15.29 1.63 -5.84
N ILE A 80 15.57 0.35 -6.10
CA ILE A 80 16.34 -0.09 -7.27
C ILE A 80 15.42 -0.93 -8.15
N ASP A 81 15.17 -0.48 -9.37
CA ASP A 81 14.38 -1.21 -10.37
C ASP A 81 14.70 -0.72 -11.77
N PRO A 82 14.97 -1.61 -12.74
CA PRO A 82 15.31 -1.23 -14.12
C PRO A 82 14.12 -0.85 -14.98
N SER A 83 12.88 -1.15 -14.53
CA SER A 83 11.68 -0.99 -15.37
C SER A 83 11.23 0.47 -15.45
N ASP A 84 10.79 0.88 -16.64
CA ASP A 84 10.11 2.16 -16.89
C ASP A 84 8.61 2.09 -16.62
N ARG A 85 8.07 0.87 -16.47
CA ARG A 85 6.65 0.62 -16.47
C ARG A 85 6.23 -0.18 -15.26
N GLN A 86 5.18 0.29 -14.62
CA GLN A 86 4.45 -0.43 -13.57
C GLN A 86 3.22 -1.07 -14.19
N PHE A 87 3.06 -2.38 -14.01
CA PHE A 87 1.93 -3.12 -14.54
C PHE A 87 0.92 -3.47 -13.46
N TYR A 88 -0.36 -3.23 -13.78
CA TYR A 88 -1.48 -3.71 -12.99
C TYR A 88 -1.82 -5.15 -13.43
N GLN A 89 -1.11 -6.12 -12.85
CA GLN A 89 -1.22 -7.54 -13.21
C GLN A 89 -2.64 -8.10 -13.17
N PRO A 90 -3.52 -7.75 -12.18
CA PRO A 90 -4.91 -8.22 -12.20
C PRO A 90 -5.68 -7.85 -13.47
N GLY A 91 -5.28 -6.78 -14.15
CA GLY A 91 -5.88 -6.37 -15.42
C GLY A 91 -5.53 -7.27 -16.61
N PHE A 92 -4.52 -8.15 -16.51
CA PHE A 92 -4.14 -9.03 -17.63
C PHE A 92 -5.24 -10.02 -18.00
N THR A 93 -6.04 -10.49 -17.05
CA THR A 93 -7.20 -11.32 -17.31
C THR A 93 -8.29 -10.57 -18.09
N LEU A 94 -8.40 -9.25 -17.85
CA LEU A 94 -9.34 -8.38 -18.56
C LEU A 94 -8.89 -8.09 -19.98
N ILE A 95 -7.58 -8.02 -20.24
CA ILE A 95 -7.03 -7.97 -21.60
C ILE A 95 -7.35 -9.28 -22.33
N ALA A 96 -7.09 -10.42 -21.69
CA ALA A 96 -7.34 -11.72 -22.29
C ALA A 96 -8.82 -11.94 -22.64
N SER A 97 -9.73 -11.34 -21.88
CA SER A 97 -11.19 -11.38 -22.15
C SER A 97 -11.68 -10.29 -23.13
N GLY A 98 -10.78 -9.42 -23.62
CA GLY A 98 -11.13 -8.33 -24.55
C GLY A 98 -11.81 -7.12 -23.89
N VAL A 99 -11.85 -7.04 -22.55
CA VAL A 99 -12.47 -5.92 -21.81
C VAL A 99 -11.52 -4.72 -21.73
N TYR A 100 -10.21 -4.97 -21.54
CA TYR A 100 -9.18 -3.94 -21.49
C TYR A 100 -8.27 -3.99 -22.71
N GLN A 101 -7.71 -2.84 -23.08
CA GLN A 101 -6.61 -2.77 -24.01
C GLN A 101 -5.26 -2.92 -23.26
N PRO A 102 -4.17 -3.32 -23.93
CA PRO A 102 -2.85 -3.44 -23.31
C PRO A 102 -2.38 -2.17 -22.62
N ASP A 103 -2.74 -1.00 -23.11
CA ASP A 103 -2.35 0.29 -22.54
C ASP A 103 -3.11 0.67 -21.26
N ASP A 104 -4.24 0.01 -20.98
CA ASP A 104 -5.04 0.29 -19.77
C ASP A 104 -4.38 -0.25 -18.49
N VAL A 105 -3.43 -1.17 -18.61
CA VAL A 105 -2.86 -1.91 -17.47
C VAL A 105 -1.43 -1.51 -17.11
N TRP A 106 -0.88 -0.47 -17.68
CA TRP A 106 0.43 0.03 -17.29
C TRP A 106 0.45 1.54 -17.05
N ARG A 107 1.40 1.96 -16.25
CA ARG A 107 1.72 3.37 -15.97
C ARG A 107 3.22 3.55 -15.98
N LYS A 108 3.67 4.79 -16.11
CA LYS A 108 5.09 5.08 -15.92
C LYS A 108 5.49 4.75 -14.49
N GLN A 109 6.64 4.11 -14.33
CA GLN A 109 7.18 3.74 -13.02
C GLN A 109 7.39 4.97 -12.13
N GLU A 110 7.89 6.06 -12.71
CA GLU A 110 8.14 7.33 -12.02
C GLU A 110 6.89 7.92 -11.36
N ASP A 111 5.71 7.78 -12.00
CA ASP A 111 4.44 8.28 -11.48
C ASP A 111 3.92 7.46 -10.29
N CYS A 112 4.45 6.24 -10.11
CA CYS A 112 4.05 5.33 -9.05
C CYS A 112 4.96 5.41 -7.81
N ILE A 113 6.18 5.89 -7.98
CA ILE A 113 7.16 6.01 -6.88
C ILE A 113 6.82 7.24 -6.04
N PRO A 114 6.69 7.12 -4.71
CA PRO A 114 6.42 8.27 -3.86
C PRO A 114 7.52 9.33 -3.96
N ASN A 115 7.14 10.61 -3.92
CA ASN A 115 8.09 11.72 -3.87
C ASN A 115 9.10 11.50 -2.73
N ASP A 116 10.32 12.02 -2.88
CA ASP A 116 11.44 11.89 -1.92
C ASP A 116 12.02 10.47 -1.76
N ILE A 117 11.59 9.49 -2.58
CA ILE A 117 12.25 8.19 -2.70
C ILE A 117 13.28 8.28 -3.84
N LYS A 118 14.53 7.95 -3.53
CA LYS A 118 15.57 7.88 -4.55
C LYS A 118 15.36 6.65 -5.41
N TRP A 119 15.03 6.83 -6.68
CA TRP A 119 14.94 5.74 -7.62
C TRP A 119 16.24 5.59 -8.41
N ILE A 120 16.84 4.39 -8.36
CA ILE A 120 17.95 3.99 -9.19
C ILE A 120 17.44 3.03 -10.25
N LYS A 121 17.42 3.51 -11.49
CA LYS A 121 16.99 2.74 -12.65
C LYS A 121 18.10 1.78 -13.10
N ASP A 122 18.22 0.68 -12.38
CA ASP A 122 19.27 -0.33 -12.62
C ASP A 122 18.84 -1.70 -12.08
N SER A 123 19.57 -2.72 -12.48
CA SER A 123 19.42 -4.08 -11.95
C SER A 123 20.43 -4.33 -10.85
N VAL A 124 20.02 -5.05 -9.81
CA VAL A 124 20.91 -5.54 -8.78
C VAL A 124 21.73 -6.70 -9.36
N ALA A 125 23.03 -6.64 -9.15
CA ALA A 125 23.98 -7.67 -9.56
C ALA A 125 24.36 -8.57 -8.38
N ASP A 126 24.51 -8.00 -7.17
CA ASP A 126 24.92 -8.73 -5.97
C ASP A 126 24.44 -8.03 -4.70
N VAL A 127 24.27 -8.80 -3.62
CA VAL A 127 23.95 -8.31 -2.28
C VAL A 127 24.95 -8.87 -1.28
N ASP A 128 25.71 -8.01 -0.62
CA ASP A 128 26.67 -8.35 0.40
C ASP A 128 26.13 -7.99 1.80
N PRO A 129 25.59 -8.97 2.54
CA PRO A 129 25.02 -8.71 3.88
C PRO A 129 26.10 -8.52 4.96
N VAL A 130 27.35 -8.88 4.70
CA VAL A 130 28.46 -8.71 5.65
C VAL A 130 28.87 -7.24 5.70
N TRP A 131 28.91 -6.60 4.53
CA TRP A 131 29.28 -5.18 4.40
C TRP A 131 28.08 -4.27 4.22
N ASN A 132 26.85 -4.78 4.34
CA ASN A 132 25.60 -4.03 4.15
C ASN A 132 25.62 -3.23 2.84
N GLN A 133 25.87 -3.92 1.73
CA GLN A 133 25.99 -3.29 0.41
C GLN A 133 25.19 -4.05 -0.65
N VAL A 134 24.59 -3.28 -1.55
CA VAL A 134 23.97 -3.78 -2.78
C VAL A 134 24.80 -3.28 -3.96
N THR A 135 25.25 -4.19 -4.81
CA THR A 135 25.94 -3.85 -6.05
C THR A 135 24.95 -3.85 -7.21
N THR A 136 24.91 -2.76 -7.95
CA THR A 136 24.12 -2.65 -9.19
C THR A 136 24.99 -2.85 -10.42
N LYS A 137 24.36 -3.15 -11.56
CA LYS A 137 25.12 -3.42 -12.79
C LYS A 137 25.90 -2.21 -13.30
N ASN A 138 25.33 -1.01 -13.22
CA ASN A 138 25.89 0.18 -13.85
C ASN A 138 26.17 1.33 -12.88
N ASN A 139 25.56 1.35 -11.69
CA ASN A 139 25.67 2.47 -10.74
C ASN A 139 26.52 2.15 -9.51
N GLY A 140 27.22 1.00 -9.51
CA GLY A 140 28.16 0.64 -8.45
C GLY A 140 27.50 0.15 -7.18
N LYS A 141 28.17 0.41 -6.03
CA LYS A 141 27.77 -0.09 -4.71
C LYS A 141 26.92 0.93 -3.95
N ILE A 142 25.88 0.47 -3.30
CA ILE A 142 24.95 1.24 -2.49
C ILE A 142 24.95 0.63 -1.10
N ALA A 143 25.34 1.41 -0.10
CA ALA A 143 25.34 0.97 1.29
C ALA A 143 23.93 1.13 1.92
N TYR A 144 23.62 0.22 2.85
CA TYR A 144 22.43 0.27 3.69
C TYR A 144 22.78 -0.03 5.16
N ASP A 145 21.86 0.25 6.10
CA ASP A 145 22.03 0.00 7.53
C ASP A 145 21.33 -1.28 8.00
#